data_e3e3bfbc0a836e418222fa2ad156b28d
#
_entry.id   e3e3bfbc0a836e418222fa2ad156b28d
#
_cell.length_a   1.000
_cell.length_b   1.000
_cell.length_c   1.000
_cell.angle_alpha   90.00
_cell.angle_beta   90.00
_cell.angle_gamma   90.00
#
_symmetry.space_group_name_H-M   'P 1'
#
loop_
_entity.id
_entity.type
_entity.pdbx_description
1 polymer ?
#
loop_
_entity_poly.entity_id
_entity_poly.type
_entity_poly.pdbx_seq_one_letter_code
_entity_poly.pdbx_strand_id
1 'polypeptide(L)'
;MKPEELTKRFRTELYRDRLQVLARIELRRAGLLQHKMSASDVVQDALVQALARLPQFRGNTDPEFYGWLRAILANKLADAARHYGRKKRDAALEKSFRQCLDESARNFEDLIAADQTSPSQHVLRHERARRLADALDALPSEQRVAVEDHHLAGYSVAETAKRMDRSSAAVAGLLRRGLKTLRENLEGREREPG
;
A
#
# COMPACT_ATOMS: atom_id res chain seq x y z
N MET A 1 -10.19 27.27 5.63
CA MET A 1 -10.93 26.08 6.09
C MET A 1 -10.43 25.74 7.49
N LYS A 2 -11.31 25.51 8.46
CA LYS A 2 -10.93 25.20 9.84
C LYS A 2 -10.37 23.77 9.94
N PRO A 3 -9.42 23.48 10.86
CA PRO A 3 -8.84 22.14 11.04
C PRO A 3 -9.88 21.03 11.23
N GLU A 4 -10.97 21.32 11.93
CA GLU A 4 -12.09 20.41 12.17
C GLU A 4 -12.84 20.01 10.88
N GLU A 5 -12.97 20.95 9.93
CA GLU A 5 -13.59 20.68 8.63
C GLU A 5 -12.68 19.80 7.75
N LEU A 6 -11.35 20.02 7.83
CA LEU A 6 -10.36 19.18 7.17
C LEU A 6 -10.39 17.74 7.72
N THR A 7 -10.46 17.57 9.02
CA THR A 7 -10.54 16.25 9.66
C THR A 7 -11.83 15.51 9.30
N LYS A 8 -12.97 16.23 9.20
CA LYS A 8 -14.23 15.64 8.73
C LYS A 8 -14.19 15.25 7.26
N ARG A 9 -13.54 16.08 6.44
CA ARG A 9 -13.47 15.86 4.98
C ARG A 9 -12.46 14.77 4.63
N PHE A 10 -11.30 14.76 5.27
CA PHE A 10 -10.19 13.83 4.99
C PHE A 10 -9.97 12.90 6.18
N ARG A 11 -10.75 11.84 6.22
CA ARG A 11 -10.65 10.81 7.27
C ARG A 11 -9.44 9.94 7.00
N THR A 12 -8.34 10.20 7.73
CA THR A 12 -7.06 9.49 7.57
C THR A 12 -7.19 7.97 7.73
N GLU A 13 -8.16 7.52 8.53
CA GLU A 13 -8.44 6.10 8.75
C GLU A 13 -8.81 5.35 7.47
N LEU A 14 -9.50 6.05 6.53
CA LEU A 14 -9.92 5.45 5.25
C LEU A 14 -8.73 5.06 4.35
N TYR A 15 -7.55 5.58 4.64
CA TYR A 15 -6.33 5.31 3.86
C TYR A 15 -5.39 4.33 4.56
N ARG A 16 -5.64 4.00 5.82
CA ARG A 16 -4.74 3.16 6.65
C ARG A 16 -4.39 1.85 5.97
N ASP A 17 -5.39 1.08 5.56
CA ASP A 17 -5.20 -0.27 5.02
C ASP A 17 -4.40 -0.23 3.71
N ARG A 18 -4.72 0.73 2.83
CA ARG A 18 -3.97 0.96 1.58
C ARG A 18 -2.51 1.33 1.86
N LEU A 19 -2.27 2.24 2.81
CA LEU A 19 -0.92 2.64 3.20
C LEU A 19 -0.16 1.48 3.83
N GLN A 20 -0.82 0.58 4.57
CA GLN A 20 -0.18 -0.61 5.14
C GLN A 20 0.30 -1.58 4.07
N VAL A 21 -0.52 -1.83 3.03
CA VAL A 21 -0.10 -2.64 1.88
C VAL A 21 1.15 -2.03 1.24
N LEU A 22 1.12 -0.73 0.93
CA LEU A 22 2.26 -0.03 0.32
C LEU A 22 3.51 -0.05 1.22
N ALA A 23 3.34 0.23 2.51
CA ALA A 23 4.45 0.21 3.47
C ALA A 23 5.09 -1.18 3.58
N ARG A 24 4.29 -2.25 3.59
CA ARG A 24 4.78 -3.63 3.64
C ARG A 24 5.61 -3.98 2.42
N ILE A 25 5.17 -3.59 1.24
CA ILE A 25 5.91 -3.77 -0.01
C ILE A 25 7.27 -3.07 0.07
N GLU A 26 7.28 -1.81 0.48
CA GLU A 26 8.51 -1.00 0.51
C GLU A 26 9.47 -1.44 1.63
N LEU A 27 8.97 -1.83 2.80
CA LEU A 27 9.80 -2.40 3.86
C LEU A 27 10.47 -3.71 3.41
N ARG A 28 9.74 -4.56 2.66
CA ARG A 28 10.30 -5.78 2.08
C ARG A 28 11.32 -5.46 0.98
N ARG A 29 11.01 -4.49 0.10
CA ARG A 29 11.92 -4.02 -0.94
C ARG A 29 13.23 -3.50 -0.38
N ALA A 30 13.17 -2.75 0.70
CA ALA A 30 14.32 -2.18 1.39
C ALA A 30 15.06 -3.17 2.33
N GLY A 31 14.55 -4.40 2.51
CA GLY A 31 15.11 -5.38 3.45
C GLY A 31 14.94 -5.01 4.93
N LEU A 32 13.99 -4.12 5.24
CA LEU A 32 13.80 -3.59 6.60
C LEU A 32 12.91 -4.47 7.49
N LEU A 33 12.16 -5.43 6.94
CA LEU A 33 11.31 -6.34 7.71
C LEU A 33 12.09 -7.19 8.71
N GLN A 34 13.35 -7.53 8.40
CA GLN A 34 14.23 -8.28 9.31
C GLN A 34 14.59 -7.51 10.58
N HIS A 35 14.40 -6.19 10.62
CA HIS A 35 14.70 -5.33 11.77
C HIS A 35 13.51 -5.16 12.73
N LYS A 36 12.54 -6.07 12.73
CA LYS A 36 11.31 -6.04 13.56
C LYS A 36 10.43 -4.80 13.34
N MET A 37 10.58 -4.15 12.19
CA MET A 37 9.75 -3.01 11.81
C MET A 37 8.45 -3.50 11.17
N SER A 38 7.33 -3.13 11.73
CA SER A 38 6.03 -3.46 11.15
C SER A 38 5.52 -2.34 10.23
N ALA A 39 4.84 -2.72 9.16
CA ALA A 39 4.17 -1.76 8.29
C ALA A 39 3.12 -0.94 9.06
N SER A 40 2.45 -1.57 10.02
CA SER A 40 1.45 -0.92 10.88
C SER A 40 2.04 0.22 11.69
N ASP A 41 3.22 0.02 12.31
CA ASP A 41 3.86 1.05 13.14
C ASP A 41 4.30 2.24 12.29
N VAL A 42 4.92 1.98 11.12
CA VAL A 42 5.35 3.05 10.21
C VAL A 42 4.15 3.85 9.69
N VAL A 43 3.04 3.18 9.36
CA VAL A 43 1.82 3.84 8.91
C VAL A 43 1.16 4.62 10.05
N GLN A 44 1.11 4.07 11.25
CA GLN A 44 0.58 4.79 12.41
C GLN A 44 1.36 6.08 12.66
N ASP A 45 2.69 6.02 12.66
CA ASP A 45 3.54 7.20 12.79
C ASP A 45 3.31 8.22 11.67
N ALA A 46 3.14 7.74 10.43
CA ALA A 46 2.84 8.61 9.29
C ALA A 46 1.48 9.30 9.45
N LEU A 47 0.45 8.58 9.91
CA LEU A 47 -0.90 9.15 10.14
C LEU A 47 -0.92 10.14 11.30
N VAL A 48 -0.21 9.87 12.40
CA VAL A 48 -0.04 10.83 13.50
C VAL A 48 0.63 12.11 12.99
N GLN A 49 1.69 11.99 12.19
CA GLN A 49 2.35 13.15 11.59
C GLN A 49 1.44 13.88 10.60
N ALA A 50 0.64 13.15 9.82
CA ALA A 50 -0.34 13.75 8.91
C ALA A 50 -1.38 14.57 9.68
N LEU A 51 -1.93 14.05 10.76
CA LEU A 51 -2.88 14.79 11.61
C LEU A 51 -2.26 16.08 12.16
N ALA A 52 -1.02 16.01 12.66
CA ALA A 52 -0.31 17.20 13.17
C ALA A 52 -0.03 18.24 12.07
N ARG A 53 0.16 17.83 10.82
CA ARG A 53 0.44 18.69 9.67
C ARG A 53 -0.80 19.00 8.80
N LEU A 54 -1.96 18.51 9.17
CA LEU A 54 -3.21 18.71 8.41
C LEU A 54 -3.51 20.19 8.11
N PRO A 55 -3.27 21.15 9.04
CA PRO A 55 -3.43 22.59 8.75
C PRO A 55 -2.51 23.12 7.63
N GLN A 56 -1.45 22.40 7.29
CA GLN A 56 -0.51 22.78 6.23
C GLN A 56 -0.90 22.18 4.87
N PHE A 57 -1.83 21.24 4.84
CA PHE A 57 -2.32 20.66 3.59
C PHE A 57 -3.06 21.71 2.77
N ARG A 58 -2.70 21.86 1.48
CA ARG A 58 -3.26 22.87 0.56
C ARG A 58 -4.13 22.29 -0.54
N GLY A 59 -4.19 20.96 -0.65
CA GLY A 59 -5.05 20.29 -1.62
C GLY A 59 -6.53 20.35 -1.23
N ASN A 60 -7.39 20.01 -2.18
CA ASN A 60 -8.84 20.01 -1.99
C ASN A 60 -9.51 18.73 -2.55
N THR A 61 -8.75 17.81 -3.08
CA THR A 61 -9.24 16.55 -3.65
C THR A 61 -8.69 15.34 -2.89
N ASP A 62 -9.41 14.22 -2.98
CA ASP A 62 -8.98 12.96 -2.39
C ASP A 62 -7.67 12.41 -2.97
N PRO A 63 -7.44 12.42 -4.30
CA PRO A 63 -6.15 12.04 -4.86
C PRO A 63 -4.97 12.88 -4.35
N GLU A 64 -5.16 14.20 -4.19
CA GLU A 64 -4.13 15.09 -3.63
C GLU A 64 -3.85 14.76 -2.18
N PHE A 65 -4.88 14.50 -1.39
CA PHE A 65 -4.73 14.10 0.02
C PHE A 65 -4.01 12.76 0.14
N TYR A 66 -4.41 11.77 -0.66
CA TYR A 66 -3.74 10.47 -0.68
C TYR A 66 -2.27 10.58 -1.13
N GLY A 67 -1.98 11.41 -2.15
CA GLY A 67 -0.61 11.71 -2.57
C GLY A 67 0.23 12.34 -1.47
N TRP A 68 -0.38 13.26 -0.69
CA TRP A 68 0.28 13.90 0.45
C TRP A 68 0.55 12.90 1.59
N LEU A 69 -0.37 11.99 1.89
CA LEU A 69 -0.16 10.92 2.86
C LEU A 69 1.00 9.99 2.44
N ARG A 70 1.07 9.62 1.15
CA ARG A 70 2.19 8.83 0.62
C ARG A 70 3.53 9.55 0.74
N ALA A 71 3.55 10.88 0.56
CA ALA A 71 4.76 11.66 0.76
C ALA A 71 5.24 11.63 2.21
N ILE A 72 4.34 11.70 3.18
CA ILE A 72 4.66 11.55 4.60
C ILE A 72 5.17 10.14 4.90
N LEU A 73 4.53 9.12 4.35
CA LEU A 73 4.96 7.73 4.47
C LEU A 73 6.36 7.51 3.88
N ALA A 74 6.66 8.07 2.71
CA ALA A 74 7.99 8.00 2.09
C ALA A 74 9.08 8.55 3.01
N ASN A 75 8.80 9.68 3.67
CA ASN A 75 9.73 10.28 4.60
C ASN A 75 9.97 9.37 5.81
N LYS A 76 8.92 8.74 6.36
CA LYS A 76 9.04 7.79 7.48
C LYS A 76 9.83 6.54 7.09
N LEU A 77 9.60 6.00 5.91
CA LEU A 77 10.36 4.86 5.39
C LEU A 77 11.85 5.22 5.18
N ALA A 78 12.13 6.43 4.67
CA ALA A 78 13.49 6.91 4.52
C ALA A 78 14.19 7.12 5.87
N ASP A 79 13.49 7.65 6.88
CA ASP A 79 14.00 7.77 8.24
C ASP A 79 14.34 6.40 8.82
N ALA A 80 13.46 5.44 8.65
CA ALA A 80 13.66 4.06 9.06
C ALA A 80 14.88 3.44 8.37
N ALA A 81 14.99 3.57 7.05
CA ALA A 81 16.12 3.04 6.29
C ALA A 81 17.45 3.68 6.72
N ARG A 82 17.44 4.99 7.04
CA ARG A 82 18.63 5.68 7.60
C ARG A 82 19.02 5.13 8.97
N HIS A 83 18.03 4.91 9.82
CA HIS A 83 18.29 4.41 11.18
C HIS A 83 18.92 3.01 11.17
N TYR A 84 18.37 2.09 10.37
CA TYR A 84 18.84 0.71 10.31
C TYR A 84 19.98 0.47 9.33
N GLY A 85 20.06 1.26 8.25
CA GLY A 85 21.06 1.10 7.19
C GLY A 85 22.38 1.85 7.41
N ARG A 86 22.55 2.60 8.50
CA ARG A 86 23.71 3.46 8.77
C ARG A 86 24.11 4.40 7.62
N LYS A 87 23.19 4.70 6.72
CA LYS A 87 23.42 5.62 5.58
C LYS A 87 23.17 7.07 6.01
N LYS A 88 24.07 7.98 5.57
CA LYS A 88 23.91 9.43 5.75
C LYS A 88 22.60 9.93 5.12
N ARG A 89 22.14 11.13 5.55
CA ARG A 89 21.00 11.83 4.94
C ARG A 89 21.18 11.87 3.42
N ASP A 90 20.30 11.15 2.73
CA ASP A 90 20.29 11.09 1.28
C ASP A 90 18.88 11.46 0.80
N ALA A 91 18.76 12.65 0.20
CA ALA A 91 17.50 13.12 -0.39
C ALA A 91 17.05 12.18 -1.54
N ALA A 92 17.99 11.48 -2.18
CA ALA A 92 17.69 10.48 -3.19
C ALA A 92 16.88 9.32 -2.62
N LEU A 93 17.08 8.98 -1.34
CA LEU A 93 16.35 7.89 -0.68
C LEU A 93 14.85 8.23 -0.52
N GLU A 94 14.53 9.45 -0.09
CA GLU A 94 13.12 9.90 0.02
C GLU A 94 12.45 9.95 -1.36
N LYS A 95 13.16 10.45 -2.37
CA LYS A 95 12.67 10.48 -3.75
C LYS A 95 12.42 9.06 -4.27
N SER A 96 13.32 8.12 -3.99
CA SER A 96 13.17 6.72 -4.37
C SER A 96 11.95 6.08 -3.74
N PHE A 97 11.76 6.21 -2.42
CA PHE A 97 10.56 5.69 -1.75
C PHE A 97 9.28 6.33 -2.27
N ARG A 98 9.29 7.64 -2.51
CA ARG A 98 8.12 8.33 -3.09
C ARG A 98 7.76 7.76 -4.45
N GLN A 99 8.73 7.60 -5.34
CA GLN A 99 8.49 7.05 -6.68
C GLN A 99 7.93 5.62 -6.61
N CYS A 100 8.53 4.75 -5.78
CA CYS A 100 8.06 3.38 -5.60
C CYS A 100 6.65 3.32 -5.00
N LEU A 101 6.34 4.15 -4.00
CA LEU A 101 5.01 4.24 -3.42
C LEU A 101 3.96 4.73 -4.42
N ASP A 102 4.32 5.70 -5.28
CA ASP A 102 3.42 6.21 -6.31
C ASP A 102 3.16 5.16 -7.40
N GLU A 103 4.15 4.37 -7.76
CA GLU A 103 4.01 3.25 -8.69
C GLU A 103 3.13 2.14 -8.11
N SER A 104 3.45 1.66 -6.91
CA SER A 104 2.65 0.63 -6.22
C SER A 104 1.21 1.09 -5.95
N ALA A 105 1.00 2.40 -5.68
CA ALA A 105 -0.33 2.95 -5.50
C ALA A 105 -1.14 2.96 -6.81
N ARG A 106 -0.51 3.26 -7.95
CA ARG A 106 -1.18 3.16 -9.26
C ARG A 106 -1.59 1.72 -9.55
N ASN A 107 -0.67 0.78 -9.38
CA ASN A 107 -0.94 -0.65 -9.60
C ASN A 107 -2.07 -1.16 -8.68
N PHE A 108 -2.12 -0.68 -7.44
CA PHE A 108 -3.21 -0.99 -6.50
C PHE A 108 -4.55 -0.43 -6.98
N GLU A 109 -4.57 0.81 -7.50
CA GLU A 109 -5.76 1.42 -8.08
C GLU A 109 -6.23 0.70 -9.35
N ASP A 110 -5.30 0.23 -10.18
CA ASP A 110 -5.60 -0.54 -11.38
C ASP A 110 -6.26 -1.88 -11.04
N LEU A 111 -5.84 -2.55 -9.97
CA LEU A 111 -6.50 -3.75 -9.46
C LEU A 111 -7.95 -3.46 -8.99
N ILE A 112 -8.17 -2.33 -8.33
CA ILE A 112 -9.51 -1.89 -7.94
C ILE A 112 -10.37 -1.57 -9.17
N ALA A 113 -9.77 -0.92 -10.20
CA ALA A 113 -10.47 -0.50 -11.39
C ALA A 113 -10.85 -1.67 -12.31
N ALA A 114 -10.06 -2.72 -12.36
CA ALA A 114 -10.32 -3.92 -13.17
C ALA A 114 -11.64 -4.62 -12.78
N ASP A 115 -12.16 -4.33 -11.58
CA ASP A 115 -13.40 -4.90 -11.04
C ASP A 115 -14.65 -4.00 -11.30
N GLN A 116 -14.57 -3.05 -12.26
CA GLN A 116 -15.61 -2.01 -12.42
C GLN A 116 -16.67 -2.32 -13.44
N THR A 117 -17.94 -2.08 -13.04
CA THR A 117 -19.10 -1.95 -13.93
C THR A 117 -19.87 -0.61 -13.80
N SER A 118 -19.43 0.36 -12.98
CA SER A 118 -20.17 1.65 -12.85
C SER A 118 -19.29 2.81 -12.31
N PRO A 119 -19.47 4.05 -12.85
CA PRO A 119 -18.60 5.20 -12.57
C PRO A 119 -18.99 6.04 -11.34
N SER A 120 -19.81 5.57 -10.44
CA SER A 120 -20.28 6.37 -9.32
C SER A 120 -19.62 5.92 -8.02
N GLN A 121 -18.78 6.85 -7.41
CA GLN A 121 -18.76 7.05 -5.97
C GLN A 121 -17.44 6.86 -5.24
N HIS A 122 -17.00 7.97 -4.69
CA HIS A 122 -15.87 8.13 -3.78
C HIS A 122 -15.90 7.18 -2.55
N VAL A 123 -17.09 6.99 -1.94
CA VAL A 123 -17.28 6.08 -0.79
C VAL A 123 -17.04 4.62 -1.19
N LEU A 124 -17.53 4.22 -2.36
CA LEU A 124 -17.31 2.86 -2.89
C LEU A 124 -15.84 2.59 -3.20
N ARG A 125 -15.07 3.60 -3.59
CA ARG A 125 -13.64 3.45 -3.86
C ARG A 125 -12.85 3.13 -2.58
N HIS A 126 -13.14 3.80 -1.48
CA HIS A 126 -12.50 3.51 -0.19
C HIS A 126 -12.89 2.12 0.31
N GLU A 127 -14.15 1.76 0.20
CA GLU A 127 -14.63 0.43 0.59
C GLU A 127 -13.98 -0.68 -0.24
N ARG A 128 -13.90 -0.52 -1.56
CA ARG A 128 -13.19 -1.47 -2.44
C ARG A 128 -11.70 -1.56 -2.09
N ALA A 129 -11.06 -0.42 -1.84
CA ALA A 129 -9.66 -0.40 -1.43
C ALA A 129 -9.42 -1.14 -0.12
N ARG A 130 -10.34 -0.97 0.85
CA ARG A 130 -10.32 -1.71 2.12
C ARG A 130 -10.51 -3.21 1.87
N ARG A 131 -11.53 -3.59 1.08
CA ARG A 131 -11.78 -4.99 0.74
C ARG A 131 -10.60 -5.66 0.05
N LEU A 132 -9.95 -4.96 -0.88
CA LEU A 132 -8.74 -5.48 -1.54
C LEU A 132 -7.58 -5.65 -0.54
N ALA A 133 -7.35 -4.69 0.34
CA ALA A 133 -6.33 -4.80 1.38
C ALA A 133 -6.59 -5.98 2.32
N ASP A 134 -7.83 -6.12 2.80
CA ASP A 134 -8.27 -7.25 3.64
C ASP A 134 -8.12 -8.60 2.92
N ALA A 135 -8.48 -8.65 1.63
CA ALA A 135 -8.38 -9.87 0.84
C ALA A 135 -6.92 -10.27 0.58
N LEU A 136 -6.01 -9.30 0.39
CA LEU A 136 -4.58 -9.53 0.32
C LEU A 136 -4.04 -10.06 1.65
N ASP A 137 -4.49 -9.50 2.78
CA ASP A 137 -4.05 -9.92 4.11
C ASP A 137 -4.52 -11.33 4.47
N ALA A 138 -5.66 -11.76 3.92
CA ALA A 138 -6.19 -13.12 4.08
C ALA A 138 -5.47 -14.17 3.23
N LEU A 139 -4.61 -13.77 2.28
CA LEU A 139 -3.83 -14.73 1.50
C LEU A 139 -2.77 -15.45 2.35
N PRO A 140 -2.49 -16.73 2.09
CA PRO A 140 -1.29 -17.40 2.60
C PRO A 140 -0.04 -16.56 2.28
N SER A 141 0.91 -16.49 3.21
CA SER A 141 2.03 -15.55 3.17
C SER A 141 2.82 -15.58 1.85
N GLU A 142 3.14 -16.76 1.32
CA GLU A 142 3.88 -16.88 0.05
C GLU A 142 3.05 -16.41 -1.16
N GLN A 143 1.75 -16.68 -1.17
CA GLN A 143 0.86 -16.19 -2.24
C GLN A 143 0.73 -14.67 -2.18
N ARG A 144 0.58 -14.11 -0.98
CA ARG A 144 0.54 -12.66 -0.77
C ARG A 144 1.82 -11.98 -1.25
N VAL A 145 2.99 -12.50 -0.86
CA VAL A 145 4.28 -11.96 -1.31
C VAL A 145 4.40 -12.00 -2.82
N ALA A 146 4.05 -13.12 -3.46
CA ALA A 146 4.11 -13.24 -4.91
C ALA A 146 3.17 -12.22 -5.61
N VAL A 147 1.92 -12.09 -5.13
CA VAL A 147 0.94 -11.15 -5.70
C VAL A 147 1.38 -9.71 -5.49
N GLU A 148 1.82 -9.35 -4.29
CA GLU A 148 2.30 -7.98 -3.99
C GLU A 148 3.55 -7.63 -4.81
N ASP A 149 4.54 -8.51 -4.91
CA ASP A 149 5.76 -8.25 -5.64
C ASP A 149 5.51 -8.14 -7.15
N HIS A 150 4.66 -9.01 -7.70
CA HIS A 150 4.41 -8.99 -9.14
C HIS A 150 3.39 -7.91 -9.56
N HIS A 151 2.20 -7.88 -8.91
CA HIS A 151 1.11 -7.01 -9.35
C HIS A 151 1.16 -5.60 -8.76
N LEU A 152 1.71 -5.42 -7.56
CA LEU A 152 1.75 -4.11 -6.92
C LEU A 152 3.13 -3.44 -7.04
N ALA A 153 4.21 -4.18 -6.78
CA ALA A 153 5.56 -3.64 -6.88
C ALA A 153 6.12 -3.63 -8.33
N GLY A 154 5.43 -4.28 -9.28
CA GLY A 154 5.80 -4.27 -10.70
C GLY A 154 6.96 -5.18 -11.08
N TYR A 155 7.38 -6.12 -10.21
CA TYR A 155 8.44 -7.06 -10.55
C TYR A 155 7.96 -8.11 -11.58
N SER A 156 8.81 -8.46 -12.51
CA SER A 156 8.57 -9.63 -13.38
C SER A 156 8.53 -10.92 -12.57
N VAL A 157 7.97 -11.99 -13.16
CA VAL A 157 7.95 -13.33 -12.52
C VAL A 157 9.37 -13.80 -12.19
N ALA A 158 10.35 -13.52 -13.04
CA ALA A 158 11.75 -13.89 -12.82
C ALA A 158 12.37 -13.13 -11.64
N GLU A 159 12.13 -11.82 -11.55
CA GLU A 159 12.59 -11.01 -10.43
C GLU A 159 11.92 -11.40 -9.10
N THR A 160 10.59 -11.64 -9.13
CA THR A 160 9.85 -12.15 -7.97
C THR A 160 10.40 -13.50 -7.51
N ALA A 161 10.71 -14.40 -8.45
CA ALA A 161 11.31 -15.70 -8.16
C ALA A 161 12.66 -15.56 -7.46
N LYS A 162 13.53 -14.69 -7.98
CA LYS A 162 14.83 -14.39 -7.36
C LYS A 162 14.68 -13.82 -5.95
N ARG A 163 13.71 -12.91 -5.74
CA ARG A 163 13.44 -12.28 -4.44
C ARG A 163 12.90 -13.24 -3.41
N MET A 164 12.08 -14.19 -3.85
CA MET A 164 11.46 -15.21 -2.99
C MET A 164 12.35 -16.44 -2.77
N ASP A 165 13.50 -16.52 -3.44
CA ASP A 165 14.35 -17.72 -3.49
C ASP A 165 13.55 -18.96 -3.96
N ARG A 166 12.86 -18.82 -5.09
CA ARG A 166 12.00 -19.84 -5.71
C ARG A 166 12.26 -19.93 -7.21
N SER A 167 11.81 -21.00 -7.84
CA SER A 167 11.80 -21.09 -9.31
C SER A 167 10.67 -20.22 -9.91
N SER A 168 10.85 -19.76 -11.14
CA SER A 168 9.79 -19.02 -11.86
C SER A 168 8.51 -19.84 -12.01
N ALA A 169 8.60 -21.15 -12.19
CA ALA A 169 7.45 -22.05 -12.24
C ALA A 169 6.69 -22.10 -10.89
N ALA A 170 7.43 -22.13 -9.77
CA ALA A 170 6.82 -22.10 -8.43
C ALA A 170 6.09 -20.77 -8.20
N VAL A 171 6.71 -19.64 -8.57
CA VAL A 171 6.09 -18.30 -8.45
C VAL A 171 4.85 -18.19 -9.35
N ALA A 172 4.91 -18.66 -10.59
CA ALA A 172 3.72 -18.70 -11.46
C ALA A 172 2.56 -19.51 -10.83
N GLY A 173 2.89 -20.63 -10.16
CA GLY A 173 1.92 -21.40 -9.38
C GLY A 173 1.35 -20.63 -8.18
N LEU A 174 2.18 -19.89 -7.46
CA LEU A 174 1.75 -19.04 -6.33
C LEU A 174 0.84 -17.91 -6.82
N LEU A 175 1.21 -17.23 -7.91
CA LEU A 175 0.41 -16.16 -8.52
C LEU A 175 -0.97 -16.68 -8.95
N ARG A 176 -1.02 -17.82 -9.67
CA ARG A 176 -2.30 -18.39 -10.10
C ARG A 176 -3.21 -18.73 -8.92
N ARG A 177 -2.69 -19.36 -7.87
CA ARG A 177 -3.47 -19.69 -6.67
C ARG A 177 -3.85 -18.44 -5.89
N GLY A 178 -2.89 -17.50 -5.71
CA GLY A 178 -3.12 -16.25 -5.00
C GLY A 178 -4.21 -15.40 -5.66
N LEU A 179 -4.19 -15.24 -6.98
CA LEU A 179 -5.23 -14.50 -7.71
C LEU A 179 -6.60 -15.20 -7.65
N LYS A 180 -6.61 -16.55 -7.69
CA LYS A 180 -7.85 -17.31 -7.51
C LYS A 180 -8.45 -17.05 -6.13
N THR A 181 -7.66 -17.23 -5.07
CA THR A 181 -8.12 -17.00 -3.69
C THR A 181 -8.52 -15.54 -3.46
N LEU A 182 -7.76 -14.59 -4.04
CA LEU A 182 -8.08 -13.16 -3.95
C LEU A 182 -9.46 -12.88 -4.54
N ARG A 183 -9.76 -13.42 -5.72
CA ARG A 183 -11.07 -13.26 -6.37
C ARG A 183 -12.18 -13.88 -5.53
N GLU A 184 -11.99 -15.11 -5.03
CA GLU A 184 -12.96 -15.79 -4.16
C GLU A 184 -13.25 -14.98 -2.89
N ASN A 185 -12.22 -14.39 -2.27
CA ASN A 185 -12.37 -13.53 -1.09
C ASN A 185 -13.13 -12.21 -1.39
N LEU A 186 -12.94 -11.63 -2.57
CA LEU A 186 -13.64 -10.42 -2.99
C LEU A 186 -15.12 -10.71 -3.31
N GLU A 187 -15.40 -11.79 -4.07
CA GLU A 187 -16.76 -12.19 -4.44
C GLU A 187 -17.57 -12.72 -3.23
N GLY A 188 -16.93 -13.43 -2.31
CA GLY A 188 -17.58 -13.98 -1.11
C GLY A 188 -18.11 -12.88 -0.18
N ARG A 189 -17.39 -11.77 -0.07
CA ARG A 189 -17.79 -10.60 0.74
C ARG A 189 -18.86 -9.72 0.09
N GLU A 190 -19.12 -9.86 -1.21
CA GLU A 190 -20.25 -9.18 -1.87
C GLU A 190 -21.59 -9.86 -1.57
N ARG A 191 -21.58 -11.11 -1.11
CA ARG A 191 -22.78 -11.93 -0.82
C ARG A 191 -23.26 -11.85 0.62
N GLU A 192 -22.52 -11.22 1.53
CA GLU A 192 -22.98 -10.96 2.89
C GLU A 192 -23.57 -9.54 2.97
N PRO A 193 -24.91 -9.38 2.92
CA PRO A 193 -25.55 -8.10 3.21
C PRO A 193 -25.41 -7.83 4.72
N GLY A 194 -24.73 -6.72 5.07
CA GLY A 194 -24.68 -6.19 6.42
C GLY A 194 -26.04 -5.63 6.87
#